data_c0fb04156e4eff8acfd65fede2302d32
#
_entry.id   c0fb04156e4eff8acfd65fede2302d32
#
_cell.length_a   1.000
_cell.length_b   1.000
_cell.length_c   1.000
_cell.angle_alpha   90.00
_cell.angle_beta   90.00
_cell.angle_gamma   90.00
#
_symmetry.space_group_name_H-M   'P 1'
#
loop_
_entity.id
_entity.type
_entity.pdbx_description
1 polymer ?
#
loop_
_entity_poly.entity_id
_entity_poly.type
_entity_poly.pdbx_seq_one_letter_code
_entity_poly.pdbx_strand_id
1 'polypeptide(L)'
;MRSKFAVAVFAALSSLAVTLAPTAAAWGEYAVTTPGAYILSTAVDQNGNPKFCTAGFVVRTPDGAPHILTAGHCRQDPNSSVVRQRTPHADTYVGEYARWVVNRHVRDMAIVDVAPSSLPINAALDGRPVVRIMSADDVRRENPVLCKSGARTGLSCGPVTEVNENIVSFRAWDDLGDSGSPVYAVQPDNTIAAVGILYAHSDDAQGRIIHATMVAPTMRDWGLSLW
;
A
#
# COMPACT_ATOMS: atom_id res chain seq x y z
N MET A 1 -16.55 80.13 -5.82
CA MET A 1 -16.15 79.04 -4.90
C MET A 1 -16.50 77.71 -5.56
N ARG A 2 -15.52 77.00 -6.11
CA ARG A 2 -15.72 75.63 -6.70
C ARG A 2 -14.94 74.68 -5.89
N SER A 3 -15.70 73.78 -5.12
CA SER A 3 -15.13 72.74 -4.36
C SER A 3 -14.76 71.58 -5.29
N LYS A 4 -13.50 71.08 -5.23
CA LYS A 4 -13.02 69.86 -5.93
C LYS A 4 -13.09 68.72 -4.95
N PHE A 5 -13.97 67.75 -5.19
CA PHE A 5 -13.95 66.48 -4.50
C PHE A 5 -12.92 65.56 -5.17
N ALA A 6 -11.92 65.11 -4.42
CA ALA A 6 -10.98 64.09 -4.82
C ALA A 6 -11.56 62.73 -4.43
N VAL A 7 -11.76 61.85 -5.42
CA VAL A 7 -12.15 60.46 -5.22
C VAL A 7 -10.87 59.61 -5.08
N ALA A 8 -10.64 59.09 -3.91
CA ALA A 8 -9.55 58.13 -3.67
C ALA A 8 -10.02 56.73 -4.08
N VAL A 9 -9.39 56.15 -5.09
CA VAL A 9 -9.60 54.76 -5.51
C VAL A 9 -8.65 53.87 -4.69
N PHE A 10 -9.18 53.08 -3.78
CA PHE A 10 -8.44 52.05 -3.10
C PHE A 10 -8.39 50.78 -3.99
N ALA A 11 -7.23 50.50 -4.53
CA ALA A 11 -6.97 49.21 -5.18
C ALA A 11 -6.71 48.14 -4.11
N ALA A 12 -7.66 47.23 -3.93
CA ALA A 12 -7.49 46.06 -3.11
C ALA A 12 -6.60 45.05 -3.84
N LEU A 13 -5.37 44.90 -3.41
CA LEU A 13 -4.47 43.81 -3.82
C LEU A 13 -4.91 42.50 -3.12
N SER A 14 -5.67 41.68 -3.85
CA SER A 14 -5.98 40.31 -3.41
C SER A 14 -4.73 39.45 -3.61
N SER A 15 -4.00 39.18 -2.53
CA SER A 15 -2.92 38.17 -2.51
C SER A 15 -3.53 36.77 -2.61
N LEU A 16 -3.46 36.16 -3.80
CA LEU A 16 -3.69 34.73 -3.94
C LEU A 16 -2.57 33.99 -3.19
N ALA A 17 -2.89 33.45 -2.01
CA ALA A 17 -2.05 32.47 -1.35
C ALA A 17 -2.15 31.16 -2.15
N VAL A 18 -1.15 30.90 -3.01
CA VAL A 18 -0.95 29.58 -3.61
C VAL A 18 -0.50 28.67 -2.50
N THR A 19 -1.41 27.88 -1.94
CA THR A 19 -1.08 26.76 -1.07
C THR A 19 -0.46 25.68 -1.96
N LEU A 20 0.87 25.63 -2.00
CA LEU A 20 1.59 24.49 -2.54
C LEU A 20 1.19 23.27 -1.72
N ALA A 21 0.42 22.35 -2.35
CA ALA A 21 0.22 21.03 -1.79
C ALA A 21 1.62 20.40 -1.56
N PRO A 22 1.89 19.77 -0.41
CA PRO A 22 3.15 19.12 -0.20
C PRO A 22 3.31 18.06 -1.29
N THR A 23 4.33 18.25 -2.13
CA THR A 23 4.76 17.23 -3.08
C THR A 23 5.11 15.97 -2.31
N ALA A 24 4.73 14.80 -2.81
CA ALA A 24 4.97 13.46 -2.25
C ALA A 24 6.49 13.08 -2.12
N ALA A 25 7.35 14.04 -1.90
CA ALA A 25 8.81 13.90 -1.87
C ALA A 25 9.42 14.00 -0.46
N ALA A 26 8.65 13.80 0.59
CA ALA A 26 9.17 13.85 1.97
C ALA A 26 9.40 12.47 2.62
N TRP A 27 9.58 11.41 1.83
CA TRP A 27 9.92 10.07 2.36
C TRP A 27 11.41 9.90 2.69
N GLY A 28 12.20 10.96 2.72
CA GLY A 28 13.67 10.95 2.65
C GLY A 28 14.42 10.98 3.96
N GLU A 29 13.85 11.30 5.10
CA GLU A 29 14.70 11.61 6.26
C GLU A 29 14.63 10.58 7.42
N TYR A 30 13.60 9.75 7.48
CA TYR A 30 13.52 8.66 8.45
C TYR A 30 13.10 7.37 7.77
N ALA A 31 13.96 6.35 7.82
CA ALA A 31 13.58 5.01 7.39
C ALA A 31 12.47 4.49 8.29
N VAL A 32 11.28 4.34 7.76
CA VAL A 32 10.08 3.86 8.47
C VAL A 32 9.54 2.66 7.71
N THR A 33 9.19 1.62 8.43
CA THR A 33 8.44 0.50 7.87
C THR A 33 6.98 0.91 7.72
N THR A 34 6.51 1.04 6.48
CA THR A 34 5.17 1.54 6.16
C THR A 34 4.59 0.79 4.97
N PRO A 35 3.25 0.71 4.83
CA PRO A 35 2.61 0.23 3.61
C PRO A 35 3.12 0.98 2.37
N GLY A 36 3.37 0.25 1.28
CA GLY A 36 3.93 0.81 0.05
C GLY A 36 5.47 0.86 0.00
N ALA A 37 6.18 0.56 1.07
CA ALA A 37 7.65 0.55 1.09
C ALA A 37 8.23 -0.62 0.27
N TYR A 38 9.43 -0.42 -0.29
CA TYR A 38 10.20 -1.51 -0.91
C TYR A 38 10.66 -2.52 0.14
N ILE A 39 10.29 -3.79 -0.03
CA ILE A 39 10.86 -4.90 0.72
C ILE A 39 11.67 -5.80 -0.21
N LEU A 40 12.78 -6.28 0.29
CA LEU A 40 13.76 -7.08 -0.41
C LEU A 40 13.84 -8.45 0.24
N SER A 41 13.81 -9.51 -0.59
CA SER A 41 14.27 -10.82 -0.18
C SER A 41 15.78 -10.93 -0.39
N THR A 42 16.38 -12.00 0.11
CA THR A 42 17.80 -12.35 -0.17
C THR A 42 18.01 -12.91 -1.57
N ALA A 43 16.93 -13.21 -2.29
CA ALA A 43 17.01 -13.67 -3.68
C ALA A 43 17.47 -12.56 -4.62
N VAL A 44 18.26 -12.93 -5.62
CA VAL A 44 18.72 -12.05 -6.69
C VAL A 44 18.20 -12.51 -8.04
N ASP A 45 18.12 -11.59 -8.98
CA ASP A 45 17.85 -11.89 -10.39
C ASP A 45 19.13 -12.46 -11.09
N GLN A 46 19.00 -12.77 -12.37
CA GLN A 46 20.11 -13.30 -13.17
C GLN A 46 21.29 -12.32 -13.33
N ASN A 47 21.10 -11.04 -13.01
CA ASN A 47 22.12 -9.99 -13.05
C ASN A 47 22.70 -9.70 -11.66
N GLY A 48 22.29 -10.45 -10.62
CA GLY A 48 22.73 -10.23 -9.24
C GLY A 48 22.00 -9.11 -8.50
N ASN A 49 20.94 -8.52 -9.06
CA ASN A 49 20.15 -7.49 -8.39
C ASN A 49 19.18 -8.12 -7.41
N PRO A 50 19.02 -7.54 -6.19
CA PRO A 50 18.02 -8.01 -5.25
C PRO A 50 16.61 -7.97 -5.87
N LYS A 51 15.87 -9.05 -5.72
CA LYS A 51 14.45 -9.07 -6.05
C LYS A 51 13.68 -8.37 -4.95
N PHE A 52 12.69 -7.59 -5.34
CA PHE A 52 11.91 -6.78 -4.42
C PHE A 52 10.42 -6.93 -4.65
N CYS A 53 9.68 -6.61 -3.61
CA CYS A 53 8.24 -6.52 -3.54
C CYS A 53 7.85 -5.25 -2.77
N THR A 54 6.58 -5.14 -2.48
CA THR A 54 6.01 -4.04 -1.71
C THR A 54 5.51 -4.53 -0.35
N ALA A 55 5.73 -3.76 0.70
CA ALA A 55 5.09 -3.93 2.00
C ALA A 55 3.59 -3.62 1.88
N GLY A 56 2.75 -4.54 2.32
CA GLY A 56 1.31 -4.37 2.41
C GLY A 56 0.87 -3.68 3.70
N PHE A 57 -0.25 -4.11 4.28
CA PHE A 57 -0.74 -3.53 5.53
C PHE A 57 0.08 -3.96 6.73
N VAL A 58 0.19 -3.04 7.70
CA VAL A 58 0.67 -3.39 9.04
C VAL A 58 -0.49 -3.98 9.84
N VAL A 59 -0.24 -5.10 10.48
CA VAL A 59 -1.23 -5.87 11.24
C VAL A 59 -0.63 -6.34 12.56
N ARG A 60 -1.47 -6.83 13.46
CA ARG A 60 -1.09 -7.41 14.77
C ARG A 60 -1.53 -8.86 14.86
N THR A 61 -0.71 -9.67 15.51
CA THR A 61 -1.10 -10.96 16.07
C THR A 61 -1.84 -10.79 17.40
N PRO A 62 -2.48 -11.85 17.94
CA PRO A 62 -3.22 -11.78 19.21
C PRO A 62 -2.40 -11.33 20.42
N ASP A 63 -1.08 -11.56 20.40
CA ASP A 63 -0.13 -11.08 21.42
C ASP A 63 0.28 -9.62 21.24
N GLY A 64 -0.24 -8.95 20.18
CA GLY A 64 0.01 -7.54 19.89
C GLY A 64 1.29 -7.28 19.09
N ALA A 65 2.03 -8.32 18.67
CA ALA A 65 3.24 -8.15 17.89
C ALA A 65 2.94 -7.58 16.49
N PRO A 66 3.77 -6.66 15.99
CA PRO A 66 3.60 -6.06 14.67
C PRO A 66 4.06 -7.01 13.56
N HIS A 67 3.25 -7.10 12.50
CA HIS A 67 3.58 -7.83 11.30
C HIS A 67 3.24 -6.99 10.06
N ILE A 68 3.88 -7.32 8.94
CA ILE A 68 3.57 -6.73 7.63
C ILE A 68 2.96 -7.82 6.75
N LEU A 69 1.81 -7.54 6.16
CA LEU A 69 1.27 -8.35 5.07
C LEU A 69 2.04 -8.06 3.79
N THR A 70 2.26 -9.09 2.97
CA THR A 70 2.79 -8.99 1.61
C THR A 70 2.33 -10.20 0.79
N ALA A 71 2.71 -10.30 -0.48
CA ALA A 71 2.40 -11.47 -1.28
C ALA A 71 3.28 -12.68 -0.87
N GLY A 72 2.71 -13.86 -0.89
CA GLY A 72 3.41 -15.09 -0.51
C GLY A 72 4.60 -15.42 -1.41
N HIS A 73 4.45 -15.19 -2.72
CA HIS A 73 5.52 -15.41 -3.68
C HIS A 73 6.70 -14.42 -3.53
N CYS A 74 6.55 -13.38 -2.69
CA CYS A 74 7.65 -12.46 -2.35
C CYS A 74 8.74 -13.12 -1.50
N ARG A 75 8.44 -14.23 -0.82
CA ARG A 75 9.43 -15.12 -0.23
C ARG A 75 10.12 -15.94 -1.33
N GLN A 76 11.03 -15.32 -2.04
CA GLN A 76 11.64 -15.87 -3.26
C GLN A 76 12.86 -16.74 -2.99
N ASP A 77 13.47 -16.61 -1.82
CA ASP A 77 14.61 -17.43 -1.42
C ASP A 77 14.14 -18.58 -0.51
N PRO A 78 14.22 -19.85 -0.96
CA PRO A 78 13.82 -20.98 -0.14
C PRO A 78 14.74 -21.19 1.08
N ASN A 79 15.97 -20.66 1.04
CA ASN A 79 16.99 -20.85 2.07
C ASN A 79 17.06 -19.69 3.07
N SER A 80 16.27 -18.63 2.88
CA SER A 80 16.27 -17.46 3.75
C SER A 80 14.87 -16.92 3.97
N SER A 81 14.56 -16.57 5.21
CA SER A 81 13.35 -15.85 5.62
C SER A 81 13.56 -14.35 5.76
N VAL A 82 14.80 -13.88 5.65
CA VAL A 82 15.18 -12.49 5.93
C VAL A 82 14.51 -11.52 4.96
N VAL A 83 13.93 -10.46 5.52
CA VAL A 83 13.36 -9.32 4.80
C VAL A 83 14.12 -8.06 5.16
N ARG A 84 14.48 -7.30 4.14
CA ARG A 84 15.08 -5.97 4.27
C ARG A 84 14.18 -4.93 3.62
N GLN A 85 14.28 -3.71 4.05
CA GLN A 85 13.64 -2.57 3.40
C GLN A 85 14.70 -1.69 2.75
N ARG A 86 14.47 -1.30 1.49
CA ARG A 86 15.31 -0.29 0.84
C ARG A 86 15.03 1.07 1.42
N THR A 87 16.07 1.71 1.90
CA THR A 87 16.06 3.09 2.38
C THR A 87 17.03 3.92 1.53
N PRO A 88 17.01 5.25 1.59
CA PRO A 88 17.95 6.09 0.85
C PRO A 88 19.42 5.82 1.18
N HIS A 89 19.71 5.26 2.35
CA HIS A 89 21.08 5.09 2.85
C HIS A 89 21.57 3.64 2.80
N ALA A 90 20.69 2.65 2.96
CA ALA A 90 21.07 1.24 3.00
C ALA A 90 19.83 0.32 2.90
N ASP A 91 20.07 -0.96 2.62
CA ASP A 91 19.06 -2.01 2.79
C ASP A 91 19.03 -2.44 4.25
N THR A 92 18.02 -1.98 4.99
CA THR A 92 17.89 -2.16 6.45
C THR A 92 17.07 -3.40 6.76
N TYR A 93 17.53 -4.20 7.71
CA TYR A 93 16.79 -5.37 8.21
C TYR A 93 15.44 -4.95 8.81
N VAL A 94 14.37 -5.63 8.41
CA VAL A 94 13.02 -5.42 8.93
C VAL A 94 12.57 -6.59 9.79
N GLY A 95 12.83 -7.81 9.35
CA GLY A 95 12.35 -9.00 10.02
C GLY A 95 12.44 -10.26 9.16
N GLU A 96 11.56 -11.21 9.42
CA GLU A 96 11.57 -12.49 8.71
C GLU A 96 10.16 -12.92 8.29
N TYR A 97 10.07 -13.65 7.19
CA TYR A 97 8.82 -14.32 6.80
C TYR A 97 8.44 -15.35 7.86
N ALA A 98 7.34 -15.10 8.57
CA ALA A 98 6.84 -15.98 9.63
C ALA A 98 5.83 -17.01 9.10
N ARG A 99 4.99 -16.62 8.16
CA ARG A 99 3.99 -17.48 7.54
C ARG A 99 3.71 -17.05 6.11
N TRP A 100 3.52 -18.04 5.20
CA TRP A 100 3.17 -17.73 3.81
C TRP A 100 2.37 -18.86 3.17
N VAL A 101 1.59 -18.51 2.14
CA VAL A 101 0.89 -19.41 1.25
C VAL A 101 1.05 -18.89 -0.17
N VAL A 102 1.37 -19.76 -1.12
CA VAL A 102 1.42 -19.45 -2.55
C VAL A 102 0.47 -20.40 -3.27
N ASN A 103 -0.78 -20.01 -3.38
CA ASN A 103 -1.80 -20.63 -4.21
C ASN A 103 -2.60 -19.53 -4.89
N ARG A 104 -2.20 -19.17 -6.11
CA ARG A 104 -2.74 -18.01 -6.82
C ARG A 104 -4.23 -18.10 -7.18
N HIS A 105 -4.85 -19.29 -7.06
CA HIS A 105 -6.29 -19.46 -7.24
C HIS A 105 -7.09 -19.22 -5.95
N VAL A 106 -6.42 -19.26 -4.80
CA VAL A 106 -7.06 -19.13 -3.48
C VAL A 106 -6.40 -18.04 -2.66
N ARG A 107 -5.08 -18.08 -2.51
CA ARG A 107 -4.34 -17.16 -1.64
C ARG A 107 -2.86 -17.10 -2.02
N ASP A 108 -2.37 -15.91 -2.27
CA ASP A 108 -0.94 -15.61 -2.38
C ASP A 108 -0.63 -14.51 -1.35
N MET A 109 -0.26 -14.91 -0.14
CA MET A 109 -0.14 -14.05 1.03
C MET A 109 0.98 -14.50 1.95
N ALA A 110 1.69 -13.56 2.54
CA ALA A 110 2.66 -13.78 3.60
C ALA A 110 2.53 -12.75 4.70
N ILE A 111 3.00 -13.10 5.91
CA ILE A 111 3.33 -12.15 6.97
C ILE A 111 4.82 -12.16 7.23
N VAL A 112 5.35 -10.97 7.44
CA VAL A 112 6.71 -10.71 7.92
C VAL A 112 6.60 -10.34 9.39
N ASP A 113 7.24 -11.10 10.25
CA ASP A 113 7.43 -10.77 11.66
C ASP A 113 8.41 -9.59 11.73
N VAL A 114 7.89 -8.44 12.15
CA VAL A 114 8.72 -7.26 12.35
C VAL A 114 9.40 -7.40 13.70
N ALA A 115 10.60 -7.97 13.67
CA ALA A 115 11.45 -8.04 14.86
C ALA A 115 11.55 -6.65 15.52
N PRO A 116 12.02 -6.54 16.77
CA PRO A 116 12.45 -5.28 17.37
C PRO A 116 13.54 -4.68 16.48
N SER A 117 13.16 -4.26 15.29
CA SER A 117 14.03 -3.69 14.27
C SER A 117 14.33 -2.25 14.66
N SER A 118 15.41 -1.74 14.14
CA SER A 118 15.76 -0.34 14.28
C SER A 118 14.79 0.62 13.56
N LEU A 119 13.85 0.11 12.75
CA LEU A 119 12.93 0.93 11.98
C LEU A 119 11.59 1.13 12.73
N PRO A 120 11.17 2.39 12.93
CA PRO A 120 9.83 2.69 13.40
C PRO A 120 8.76 2.14 12.43
N ILE A 121 7.59 1.83 12.97
CA ILE A 121 6.44 1.38 12.19
C ILE A 121 5.45 2.54 12.05
N ASN A 122 5.02 2.80 10.81
CA ASN A 122 3.89 3.66 10.52
C ASN A 122 2.84 2.86 9.75
N ALA A 123 1.71 2.58 10.36
CA ALA A 123 0.63 1.81 9.74
C ALA A 123 -0.30 2.64 8.84
N ALA A 124 -0.14 3.95 8.79
CA ALA A 124 -0.90 4.80 7.90
C ALA A 124 -0.50 4.54 6.43
N LEU A 125 -1.48 4.52 5.55
CA LEU A 125 -1.28 4.38 4.11
C LEU A 125 -1.54 5.73 3.44
N ASP A 126 -0.54 6.27 2.76
CA ASP A 126 -0.59 7.61 2.15
C ASP A 126 -1.07 8.70 3.13
N GLY A 127 -0.62 8.61 4.38
CA GLY A 127 -0.99 9.53 5.47
C GLY A 127 -2.38 9.33 6.07
N ARG A 128 -3.11 8.30 5.67
CA ARG A 128 -4.48 7.99 6.13
C ARG A 128 -4.48 6.76 7.04
N PRO A 129 -5.26 6.76 8.14
CA PRO A 129 -5.38 5.59 9.00
C PRO A 129 -6.17 4.48 8.29
N VAL A 130 -5.72 3.23 8.48
CA VAL A 130 -6.44 2.03 8.03
C VAL A 130 -7.34 1.58 9.16
N VAL A 131 -8.65 1.73 8.99
CA VAL A 131 -9.62 1.55 10.10
C VAL A 131 -10.63 0.43 9.88
N ARG A 132 -10.71 -0.11 8.66
CA ARG A 132 -11.71 -1.12 8.29
C ARG A 132 -11.09 -2.19 7.40
N ILE A 133 -11.63 -3.39 7.46
CA ILE A 133 -11.39 -4.48 6.51
C ILE A 133 -12.69 -4.71 5.74
N MET A 134 -12.63 -4.72 4.41
CA MET A 134 -13.77 -5.06 3.55
C MET A 134 -13.79 -6.54 3.24
N SER A 135 -14.95 -7.16 3.42
CA SER A 135 -15.26 -8.48 2.89
C SER A 135 -15.59 -8.43 1.40
N ALA A 136 -15.68 -9.59 0.74
CA ALA A 136 -16.14 -9.68 -0.64
C ALA A 136 -17.57 -9.13 -0.80
N ASP A 137 -18.45 -9.36 0.19
CA ASP A 137 -19.81 -8.83 0.18
C ASP A 137 -19.84 -7.31 0.34
N ASP A 138 -18.93 -6.72 1.13
CA ASP A 138 -18.79 -5.27 1.21
C ASP A 138 -18.38 -4.70 -0.15
N VAL A 139 -17.40 -5.31 -0.81
CA VAL A 139 -16.95 -4.88 -2.15
C VAL A 139 -18.08 -4.97 -3.17
N ARG A 140 -18.86 -6.06 -3.18
CA ARG A 140 -20.01 -6.22 -4.08
C ARG A 140 -21.08 -5.18 -3.83
N ARG A 141 -21.41 -4.92 -2.56
CA ARG A 141 -22.48 -3.99 -2.15
C ARG A 141 -22.10 -2.54 -2.41
N GLU A 142 -20.88 -2.15 -2.08
CA GLU A 142 -20.43 -0.77 -2.12
C GLU A 142 -19.84 -0.38 -3.48
N ASN A 143 -19.39 -1.37 -4.28
CA ASN A 143 -18.74 -1.21 -5.58
C ASN A 143 -17.72 -0.05 -5.61
N PRO A 144 -16.73 -0.05 -4.71
CA PRO A 144 -15.81 1.07 -4.57
C PRO A 144 -14.83 1.16 -5.74
N VAL A 145 -14.28 2.34 -5.96
CA VAL A 145 -13.01 2.45 -6.68
C VAL A 145 -11.92 1.90 -5.78
N LEU A 146 -11.14 0.94 -6.29
CA LEU A 146 -10.00 0.39 -5.57
C LEU A 146 -8.71 1.05 -6.00
N CYS A 147 -7.84 1.28 -5.04
CA CYS A 147 -6.50 1.79 -5.24
C CYS A 147 -5.46 0.78 -4.76
N LYS A 148 -4.27 0.84 -5.33
CA LYS A 148 -3.07 0.20 -4.79
C LYS A 148 -1.96 1.25 -4.58
N SER A 149 -1.10 1.03 -3.60
CA SER A 149 0.11 1.84 -3.39
C SER A 149 1.33 0.94 -3.50
N GLY A 150 1.97 0.95 -4.66
CA GLY A 150 3.09 0.07 -4.99
C GLY A 150 4.43 0.78 -4.87
N ALA A 151 5.43 0.06 -4.40
CA ALA A 151 6.77 0.58 -4.26
C ALA A 151 7.39 1.00 -5.62
N ARG A 152 7.01 0.31 -6.69
CA ARG A 152 7.54 0.56 -8.05
C ARG A 152 6.77 1.65 -8.78
N THR A 153 5.44 1.57 -8.83
CA THR A 153 4.63 2.46 -9.69
C THR A 153 3.75 3.41 -8.87
N GLY A 154 3.84 3.39 -7.52
CA GLY A 154 3.06 4.29 -6.67
C GLY A 154 1.57 4.01 -6.68
N LEU A 155 0.78 5.08 -6.60
CA LEU A 155 -0.68 5.05 -6.57
C LEU A 155 -1.27 4.77 -7.96
N SER A 156 -2.17 3.80 -8.03
CA SER A 156 -3.03 3.58 -9.20
C SER A 156 -4.40 3.07 -8.74
N CYS A 157 -5.48 3.58 -9.33
CA CYS A 157 -6.85 3.30 -8.92
C CYS A 157 -7.73 2.97 -10.11
N GLY A 158 -8.83 2.23 -9.87
CA GLY A 158 -9.85 1.98 -10.85
C GLY A 158 -11.01 1.10 -10.37
N PRO A 159 -11.97 0.83 -11.25
CA PRO A 159 -13.17 0.09 -10.91
C PRO A 159 -12.89 -1.40 -10.69
N VAL A 160 -13.65 -2.01 -9.78
CA VAL A 160 -13.70 -3.47 -9.60
C VAL A 160 -14.21 -4.12 -10.88
N THR A 161 -13.55 -5.19 -11.31
CA THR A 161 -13.97 -6.02 -12.46
C THR A 161 -14.52 -7.35 -12.01
N GLU A 162 -14.00 -7.92 -10.93
CA GLU A 162 -14.45 -9.19 -10.38
C GLU A 162 -14.13 -9.25 -8.88
N VAL A 163 -15.00 -9.93 -8.12
CA VAL A 163 -14.72 -10.25 -6.71
C VAL A 163 -15.36 -11.58 -6.31
N ASN A 164 -14.57 -12.39 -5.64
CA ASN A 164 -15.02 -13.58 -4.91
C ASN A 164 -14.43 -13.60 -3.49
N GLU A 165 -14.71 -14.62 -2.70
CA GLU A 165 -14.29 -14.70 -1.30
C GLU A 165 -12.77 -14.57 -1.08
N ASN A 166 -11.97 -14.94 -2.08
CA ASN A 166 -10.52 -15.03 -1.96
C ASN A 166 -9.78 -13.97 -2.77
N ILE A 167 -10.36 -13.51 -3.87
CA ILE A 167 -9.68 -12.67 -4.87
C ILE A 167 -10.58 -11.51 -5.27
N VAL A 168 -9.99 -10.33 -5.37
CA VAL A 168 -10.59 -9.17 -6.02
C VAL A 168 -9.72 -8.75 -7.20
N SER A 169 -10.38 -8.39 -8.30
CA SER A 169 -9.74 -7.87 -9.51
C SER A 169 -10.27 -6.48 -9.83
N PHE A 170 -9.40 -5.59 -10.29
CA PHE A 170 -9.77 -4.22 -10.63
C PHE A 170 -8.85 -3.64 -11.69
N ARG A 171 -9.33 -2.62 -12.43
CA ARG A 171 -8.52 -1.96 -13.46
C ARG A 171 -7.60 -0.93 -12.84
N ALA A 172 -6.29 -1.18 -12.93
CA ALA A 172 -5.30 -0.24 -12.50
C ALA A 172 -3.93 -0.61 -13.12
N TRP A 173 -2.96 0.27 -12.99
CA TRP A 173 -1.60 0.03 -13.47
C TRP A 173 -0.71 -0.51 -12.37
N ASP A 174 0.13 -1.50 -12.72
CA ASP A 174 1.21 -2.03 -11.89
C ASP A 174 2.41 -2.46 -12.75
N ASP A 175 3.52 -2.76 -12.09
CA ASP A 175 4.72 -3.34 -12.71
C ASP A 175 5.41 -4.31 -11.73
N LEU A 176 6.39 -5.06 -12.22
CA LEU A 176 7.21 -5.95 -11.41
C LEU A 176 7.79 -5.20 -10.21
N GLY A 177 7.56 -5.73 -9.01
CA GLY A 177 7.93 -5.10 -7.74
C GLY A 177 6.74 -4.49 -6.97
N ASP A 178 5.60 -4.29 -7.61
CA ASP A 178 4.35 -3.90 -6.92
C ASP A 178 3.67 -5.08 -6.22
N SER A 179 4.10 -6.31 -6.45
CA SER A 179 3.65 -7.49 -5.68
C SER A 179 3.75 -7.22 -4.19
N GLY A 180 2.69 -7.53 -3.44
CA GLY A 180 2.59 -7.23 -2.01
C GLY A 180 1.95 -5.88 -1.70
N SER A 181 1.71 -5.01 -2.68
CA SER A 181 1.06 -3.71 -2.49
C SER A 181 -0.27 -3.84 -1.76
N PRO A 182 -0.56 -2.93 -0.82
CA PRO A 182 -1.88 -2.82 -0.23
C PRO A 182 -2.89 -2.38 -1.29
N VAL A 183 -4.02 -3.10 -1.37
CA VAL A 183 -5.19 -2.76 -2.18
C VAL A 183 -6.30 -2.32 -1.25
N TYR A 184 -6.89 -1.15 -1.51
CA TYR A 184 -7.76 -0.47 -0.57
C TYR A 184 -8.82 0.40 -1.24
N ALA A 185 -9.85 0.77 -0.47
CA ALA A 185 -10.80 1.82 -0.80
C ALA A 185 -10.62 3.01 0.14
N VAL A 186 -10.71 4.23 -0.42
CA VAL A 186 -10.78 5.45 0.39
C VAL A 186 -12.22 5.67 0.82
N GLN A 187 -12.44 5.85 2.12
CA GLN A 187 -13.75 6.08 2.70
C GLN A 187 -14.14 7.57 2.61
N PRO A 188 -15.44 7.92 2.73
CA PRO A 188 -15.89 9.31 2.67
C PRO A 188 -15.27 10.23 3.73
N ASP A 189 -14.88 9.68 4.89
CA ASP A 189 -14.19 10.38 5.97
C ASP A 189 -12.67 10.46 5.78
N ASN A 190 -12.17 10.11 4.58
CA ASN A 190 -10.75 10.08 4.21
C ASN A 190 -9.91 9.03 4.95
N THR A 191 -10.53 8.05 5.59
CA THR A 191 -9.85 6.87 6.11
C THR A 191 -9.71 5.77 5.05
N ILE A 192 -8.99 4.70 5.37
CA ILE A 192 -8.73 3.56 4.47
C ILE A 192 -9.51 2.34 4.94
N ALA A 193 -10.17 1.68 3.98
CA ALA A 193 -10.64 0.31 4.13
C ALA A 193 -9.69 -0.65 3.39
N ALA A 194 -9.06 -1.56 4.13
CA ALA A 194 -8.20 -2.60 3.57
C ALA A 194 -9.03 -3.64 2.81
N VAL A 195 -8.62 -3.99 1.61
CA VAL A 195 -9.32 -4.93 0.72
C VAL A 195 -8.47 -6.15 0.41
N GLY A 196 -7.26 -5.96 -0.11
CA GLY A 196 -6.42 -7.06 -0.61
C GLY A 196 -4.93 -6.77 -0.60
N ILE A 197 -4.16 -7.79 -1.00
CA ILE A 197 -2.73 -7.70 -1.29
C ILE A 197 -2.51 -8.11 -2.74
N LEU A 198 -1.93 -7.20 -3.54
CA LEU A 198 -1.63 -7.43 -4.95
C LEU A 198 -0.64 -8.58 -5.13
N TYR A 199 -0.95 -9.52 -6.04
CA TYR A 199 -0.06 -10.65 -6.32
C TYR A 199 0.17 -10.92 -7.81
N ALA A 200 -0.67 -10.41 -8.70
CA ALA A 200 -0.57 -10.64 -10.15
C ALA A 200 -1.33 -9.59 -10.94
N HIS A 201 -1.12 -9.61 -12.24
CA HIS A 201 -1.96 -8.90 -13.20
C HIS A 201 -2.22 -9.77 -14.44
N SER A 202 -3.21 -9.36 -15.23
CA SER A 202 -3.48 -9.78 -16.59
C SER A 202 -3.83 -8.56 -17.43
N ASP A 203 -3.81 -8.71 -18.74
CA ASP A 203 -4.24 -7.67 -19.68
C ASP A 203 -5.41 -8.17 -20.51
N ASP A 204 -6.37 -7.30 -20.83
CA ASP A 204 -7.44 -7.51 -21.78
C ASP A 204 -7.51 -6.35 -22.81
N ALA A 205 -8.52 -6.35 -23.67
CA ALA A 205 -8.70 -5.31 -24.69
C ALA A 205 -8.89 -3.90 -24.12
N GLN A 206 -9.28 -3.78 -22.83
CA GLN A 206 -9.49 -2.51 -22.14
C GLN A 206 -8.30 -2.12 -21.24
N GLY A 207 -7.23 -2.91 -21.20
CA GLY A 207 -6.01 -2.62 -20.46
C GLY A 207 -5.73 -3.58 -19.32
N ARG A 208 -4.92 -3.11 -18.36
CA ARG A 208 -4.44 -3.93 -17.26
C ARG A 208 -5.51 -4.17 -16.19
N ILE A 209 -5.56 -5.41 -15.71
CA ILE A 209 -6.36 -5.86 -14.57
C ILE A 209 -5.40 -6.36 -13.48
N ILE A 210 -5.47 -5.78 -12.31
CA ILE A 210 -4.75 -6.22 -11.12
C ILE A 210 -5.56 -7.29 -10.39
N HIS A 211 -4.86 -8.32 -9.89
CA HIS A 211 -5.43 -9.36 -9.05
C HIS A 211 -4.83 -9.26 -7.64
N ALA A 212 -5.70 -9.23 -6.64
CA ALA A 212 -5.30 -9.17 -5.24
C ALA A 212 -5.97 -10.25 -4.40
N THR A 213 -5.20 -10.88 -3.50
CA THR A 213 -5.75 -11.76 -2.48
C THR A 213 -6.51 -10.94 -1.45
N MET A 214 -7.78 -11.28 -1.17
CA MET A 214 -8.58 -10.62 -0.14
C MET A 214 -7.95 -10.77 1.25
N VAL A 215 -7.82 -9.67 2.00
CA VAL A 215 -7.23 -9.72 3.36
C VAL A 215 -8.21 -10.29 4.39
N ALA A 216 -9.50 -10.10 4.25
CA ALA A 216 -10.50 -10.52 5.24
C ALA A 216 -10.43 -12.00 5.62
N PRO A 217 -10.37 -12.98 4.68
CA PRO A 217 -10.21 -14.39 5.02
C PRO A 217 -8.87 -14.67 5.71
N THR A 218 -7.79 -14.03 5.24
CA THR A 218 -6.45 -14.24 5.83
C THR A 218 -6.37 -13.71 7.26
N MET A 219 -6.92 -12.50 7.51
CA MET A 219 -6.98 -11.90 8.85
C MET A 219 -7.69 -12.82 9.83
N ARG A 220 -8.86 -13.36 9.43
CA ARG A 220 -9.62 -14.31 10.24
C ARG A 220 -8.86 -15.60 10.50
N ASP A 221 -8.33 -16.25 9.45
CA ASP A 221 -7.70 -17.57 9.53
C ASP A 221 -6.36 -17.54 10.27
N TRP A 222 -5.70 -16.39 10.29
CA TRP A 222 -4.42 -16.21 10.96
C TRP A 222 -4.53 -15.46 12.29
N GLY A 223 -5.76 -15.08 12.69
CA GLY A 223 -6.03 -14.39 13.95
C GLY A 223 -5.45 -12.97 14.00
N LEU A 224 -5.36 -12.30 12.84
CA LEU A 224 -4.75 -10.97 12.73
C LEU A 224 -5.79 -9.85 12.91
N SER A 225 -5.34 -8.69 13.37
CA SER A 225 -6.11 -7.45 13.42
C SER A 225 -5.34 -6.29 12.76
N LEU A 226 -6.02 -5.22 12.42
CA LEU A 226 -5.36 -3.99 11.99
C LEU A 226 -4.52 -3.41 13.14
N TRP A 227 -3.46 -2.70 12.75
CA TRP A 227 -2.54 -2.04 13.70
C TRP A 227 -3.20 -0.85 14.42
#